data_e90b1dc4f033db43e65d5cdcf503d6e3
#
_entry.id   e90b1dc4f033db43e65d5cdcf503d6e3
#
_cell.length_a   1.000
_cell.length_b   1.000
_cell.length_c   1.000
_cell.angle_alpha   90.00
_cell.angle_beta   90.00
_cell.angle_gamma   90.00
#
_symmetry.space_group_name_H-M   'P 1'
#
loop_
_entity.id
_entity.type
_entity.pdbx_description
1 polymer ?
#
loop_
_entity_poly.entity_id
_entity_poly.type
_entity_poly.pdbx_seq_one_letter_code
_entity_poly.pdbx_strand_id
1 'polypeptide(L)' 'MTASEDIASVAGQLADLTRQVQEMSSQLKGLRESADSARERADTQQERIDLAARELTEVSDRLQAAANALRASI' A
#
# COMPACT_ATOMS: atom_id res chain seq x y z
N MET A 1 -13.24 51.87 11.22
CA MET A 1 -12.22 50.85 10.92
C MET A 1 -10.97 51.52 10.37
N THR A 2 -9.83 51.12 10.86
CA THR A 2 -8.55 51.64 10.42
C THR A 2 -7.88 50.65 9.48
N ALA A 3 -7.00 51.12 8.61
CA ALA A 3 -6.20 50.25 7.71
C ALA A 3 -5.35 49.25 8.54
N SER A 4 -4.95 49.64 9.76
CA SER A 4 -4.19 48.79 10.68
C SER A 4 -5.01 47.59 11.17
N GLU A 5 -6.30 47.74 11.42
CA GLU A 5 -7.21 46.68 11.81
C GLU A 5 -7.45 45.71 10.64
N ASP A 6 -7.60 46.23 9.41
CA ASP A 6 -7.77 45.45 8.22
C ASP A 6 -6.50 44.60 7.91
N ILE A 7 -5.33 45.21 8.08
CA ILE A 7 -4.05 44.53 7.91
C ILE A 7 -3.91 43.41 8.96
N ALA A 8 -4.24 43.67 10.21
CA ALA A 8 -4.18 42.66 11.27
C ALA A 8 -5.13 41.48 10.99
N SER A 9 -6.34 41.78 10.51
CA SER A 9 -7.32 40.76 10.13
C SER A 9 -6.81 39.86 8.97
N VAL A 10 -6.27 40.46 7.93
CA VAL A 10 -5.69 39.74 6.80
C VAL A 10 -4.49 38.93 7.25
N ALA A 11 -3.61 39.45 8.07
CA ALA A 11 -2.46 38.73 8.60
C ALA A 11 -2.89 37.52 9.43
N GLY A 12 -3.94 37.64 10.24
CA GLY A 12 -4.53 36.54 11.00
C GLY A 12 -5.11 35.46 10.10
N GLN A 13 -5.81 35.84 9.04
CA GLN A 13 -6.37 34.91 8.06
C GLN A 13 -5.26 34.16 7.29
N LEU A 14 -4.20 34.86 6.91
CA LEU A 14 -3.06 34.24 6.22
C LEU A 14 -2.34 33.25 7.14
N ALA A 15 -2.19 33.58 8.42
CA ALA A 15 -1.59 32.66 9.40
C ALA A 15 -2.44 31.38 9.55
N ASP A 16 -3.76 31.54 9.63
CA ASP A 16 -4.69 30.40 9.73
C ASP A 16 -4.64 29.51 8.47
N LEU A 17 -4.62 30.13 7.29
CA LEU A 17 -4.50 29.39 6.03
C LEU A 17 -3.17 28.65 5.95
N THR A 18 -2.08 29.27 6.35
CA THR A 18 -0.75 28.64 6.38
C THR A 18 -0.77 27.42 7.27
N ARG A 19 -1.36 27.51 8.45
CA ARG A 19 -1.49 26.39 9.38
C ARG A 19 -2.33 25.27 8.79
N GLN A 20 -3.46 25.59 8.16
CA GLN A 20 -4.32 24.60 7.49
C GLN A 20 -3.59 23.88 6.35
N VAL A 21 -2.84 24.61 5.56
CA VAL A 21 -2.04 24.02 4.47
C VAL A 21 -0.96 23.10 5.02
N GLN A 22 -0.30 23.48 6.11
CA GLN A 22 0.70 22.63 6.77
C GLN A 22 0.08 21.34 7.32
N GLU A 23 -1.09 21.43 7.95
CA GLU A 23 -1.84 20.28 8.46
C GLU A 23 -2.24 19.33 7.33
N MET A 24 -2.75 19.88 6.23
CA MET A 24 -3.11 19.10 5.03
C MET A 24 -1.89 18.43 4.42
N SER A 25 -0.76 19.12 4.34
CA SER A 25 0.49 18.57 3.83
C SER A 25 0.97 17.39 4.67
N SER A 26 0.87 17.51 6.00
CA SER A 26 1.22 16.44 6.93
C SER A 26 0.29 15.22 6.76
N GLN A 27 -1.01 15.45 6.61
CA GLN A 27 -1.99 14.39 6.39
C GLN A 27 -1.74 13.67 5.07
N LEU A 28 -1.45 14.40 4.00
CA LEU A 28 -1.14 13.83 2.69
C LEU A 28 0.13 12.98 2.74
N LYS A 29 1.14 13.43 3.46
CA LYS A 29 2.37 12.68 3.67
C LYS A 29 2.10 11.37 4.41
N GLY A 30 1.31 11.41 5.48
CA GLY A 30 0.91 10.22 6.22
C GLY A 30 0.11 9.23 5.37
N LEU A 31 -0.82 9.71 4.56
CA LEU A 31 -1.59 8.88 3.63
C LEU A 31 -0.69 8.22 2.57
N ARG A 32 0.27 8.96 2.05
CA ARG A 32 1.23 8.45 1.08
C ARG A 32 2.08 7.33 1.68
N GLU A 33 2.60 7.53 2.89
CA GLU A 33 3.38 6.53 3.61
C GLU A 33 2.55 5.26 3.88
N SER A 34 1.28 5.43 4.28
CA SER A 34 0.36 4.31 4.48
C SER A 34 0.07 3.56 3.18
N ALA A 35 -0.10 4.27 2.07
CA ALA A 35 -0.33 3.67 0.76
C ALA A 35 0.90 2.90 0.29
N ASP A 36 2.10 3.42 0.49
CA ASP A 36 3.35 2.76 0.14
C ASP A 36 3.53 1.48 0.96
N SER A 37 3.25 1.51 2.26
CA SER A 37 3.30 0.33 3.14
C SER A 37 2.27 -0.73 2.73
N ALA A 38 1.06 -0.33 2.35
CA ALA A 38 0.03 -1.24 1.87
C ALA A 38 0.44 -1.90 0.55
N ARG A 39 1.09 -1.15 -0.33
CA ARG A 39 1.61 -1.67 -1.61
C ARG A 39 2.71 -2.70 -1.38
N GLU A 40 3.65 -2.42 -0.49
CA GLU A 40 4.72 -3.37 -0.14
C GLU A 40 4.16 -4.67 0.44
N ARG A 41 3.15 -4.59 1.30
CA ARG A 41 2.48 -5.77 1.85
C ARG A 41 1.75 -6.57 0.77
N ALA A 42 1.09 -5.88 -0.17
CA ALA A 42 0.41 -6.53 -1.28
C ALA A 42 1.41 -7.25 -2.19
N ASP A 43 2.55 -6.63 -2.48
CA ASP A 43 3.62 -7.23 -3.29
C ASP A 43 4.18 -8.49 -2.59
N THR A 44 4.42 -8.42 -1.28
CA THR A 44 4.89 -9.56 -0.49
C THR A 44 3.87 -10.70 -0.49
N GLN A 45 2.59 -10.39 -0.36
CA GLN A 45 1.53 -11.38 -0.44
C GLN A 45 1.46 -12.03 -1.81
N GLN A 46 1.61 -11.25 -2.88
CA GLN A 46 1.62 -11.76 -4.25
C GLN A 46 2.79 -12.71 -4.48
N GLU A 47 3.98 -12.38 -3.99
CA GLU A 47 5.15 -13.25 -4.05
C GLU A 47 4.91 -14.58 -3.34
N ARG A 48 4.27 -14.57 -2.18
CA ARG A 48 3.91 -15.76 -1.41
C ARG A 48 2.88 -16.62 -2.14
N ILE A 49 1.89 -15.99 -2.76
CA ILE A 49 0.88 -16.68 -3.56
C ILE A 49 1.53 -17.35 -4.77
N ASP A 50 2.41 -16.65 -5.47
CA ASP A 50 3.13 -17.16 -6.63
C ASP A 50 4.01 -18.36 -6.25
N LEU A 51 4.69 -18.29 -5.12
CA LEU A 51 5.51 -19.39 -4.61
C LEU A 51 4.65 -20.60 -4.25
N ALA A 52 3.55 -20.39 -3.54
CA ALA A 52 2.62 -21.46 -3.17
C ALA A 52 2.03 -22.13 -4.42
N ALA A 53 1.67 -21.36 -5.43
CA ALA A 53 1.17 -21.90 -6.70
C ALA A 53 2.20 -22.77 -7.39
N ARG A 54 3.47 -22.38 -7.41
CA ARG A 54 4.56 -23.19 -7.97
C ARG A 54 4.76 -24.48 -7.19
N GLU A 55 4.75 -24.41 -5.87
CA GLU A 55 4.89 -25.59 -5.00
C GLU A 55 3.73 -26.57 -5.21
N LEU A 56 2.51 -26.07 -5.35
CA LEU A 56 1.34 -26.91 -5.63
C LEU A 56 1.46 -27.60 -6.99
N THR A 57 1.94 -26.90 -7.99
CA THR A 57 2.18 -27.47 -9.32
C THR A 57 3.22 -28.59 -9.25
N GLU A 58 4.32 -28.38 -8.54
CA GLU A 58 5.37 -29.39 -8.34
C GLU A 58 4.84 -30.64 -7.64
N VAL A 59 4.05 -30.47 -6.58
CA VAL A 59 3.42 -31.59 -5.87
C VAL A 59 2.44 -32.32 -6.76
N SER A 60 1.62 -31.60 -7.52
CA SER A 60 0.68 -32.19 -8.47
C SER A 60 1.40 -33.02 -9.53
N ASP A 61 2.51 -32.52 -10.08
CA ASP A 61 3.31 -33.23 -11.07
C ASP A 61 3.91 -34.52 -10.50
N ARG A 62 4.41 -34.48 -9.26
CA ARG A 62 4.93 -35.67 -8.57
C ARG A 62 3.84 -36.71 -8.32
N LEU A 63 2.67 -36.27 -7.89
CA LEU A 63 1.53 -37.17 -7.69
C LEU A 63 1.08 -37.82 -8.99
N GLN A 64 1.06 -37.04 -10.06
CA GLN A 64 0.72 -37.56 -11.39
C GLN A 64 1.76 -38.61 -11.87
N ALA A 65 3.03 -38.31 -11.68
CA ALA A 65 4.12 -39.24 -12.03
C ALA A 65 4.03 -40.53 -11.22
N ALA A 66 3.75 -40.44 -9.92
CA ALA A 66 3.57 -41.58 -9.05
C ALA A 66 2.35 -42.42 -9.47
N ALA A 67 1.24 -41.78 -9.81
CA ALA A 67 0.03 -42.45 -10.28
C ALA A 67 0.28 -43.19 -11.59
N ASN A 68 0.99 -42.55 -12.52
CA ASN A 68 1.36 -43.16 -13.81
C ASN A 68 2.29 -44.36 -13.61
N ALA A 69 3.25 -44.26 -12.70
CA ALA A 69 4.15 -45.37 -12.36
C ALA A 69 3.38 -46.59 -11.78
N LEU A 70 2.43 -46.34 -10.91
CA LEU A 70 1.57 -47.37 -10.33
C LEU A 70 0.72 -48.06 -11.40
N ARG A 71 0.15 -47.30 -12.32
CA ARG A 71 -0.62 -47.85 -13.44
C ARG A 71 0.24 -48.72 -14.34
N ALA A 72 1.47 -48.31 -14.60
CA ALA A 72 2.40 -49.04 -15.45
C ALA A 72 2.86 -50.33 -14.80
N SER A 73 2.85 -50.45 -13.46
CA SER A 73 3.28 -51.64 -12.74
C SER A 73 2.17 -52.67 -12.53
N ILE A 74 0.94 -52.29 -12.80
CA ILE A 74 -0.22 -53.17 -12.75
C ILE A 74 -0.43 -53.79 -14.12
#